data_75fceeaf0a015126b1d7fa85620ff0d7
#
_entry.id   75fceeaf0a015126b1d7fa85620ff0d7
#
_cell.length_a   1.000
_cell.length_b   1.000
_cell.length_c   1.000
_cell.angle_alpha   90.00
_cell.angle_beta   90.00
_cell.angle_gamma   90.00
#
_symmetry.space_group_name_H-M   'P 1'
#
loop_
_entity.id
_entity.type
_entity.pdbx_description
1 polymer ?
#
loop_
_entity_poly.entity_id
_entity_poly.type
_entity_poly.pdbx_seq_one_letter_code
_entity_poly.pdbx_strand_id
1 'polypeptide(L)'
;MLLRKVALAVLVLCLALTCGSCSKKTQTLNLLVWEGYADPSYVKAFEEQNHCKVSASYMGSSDELVAKLRGGSAGTYDIISPSSDVATMIATSGLASPLDLGKLNTYNQLSPQLTSLSLVRVKGEVYGVPFMWGPDPMIYDTTAFPQAPDSWNVMWDPKLNGKISVWDDLSTVYMAAQVLGYDKPDPGHLYNLSDDELNAVKKKLIELKPNIRKMWSTGGELTNLFQNHEVVIAMGWPLMTNQLRKANFPVGETIPKENTTGWIDHLMITAGSENKELAYKFLEFMIQAQTQKKVTDVTGYTPANPHAAQFMTADEVKNLHLDDVDNYQKRLYFWQNVPRRAKYNEIWNEVKASQ
;
A
#
# COMPACT_ATOMS: atom_id res chain seq x y z
N MET A 1 62.02 6.20 -43.40
CA MET A 1 61.91 5.56 -42.08
C MET A 1 61.05 6.39 -41.08
N LEU A 2 61.11 7.72 -41.09
CA LEU A 2 60.42 8.57 -40.17
C LEU A 2 58.84 8.55 -40.35
N LEU A 3 58.37 8.59 -41.61
CA LEU A 3 56.93 8.53 -41.92
C LEU A 3 56.24 7.21 -41.47
N ARG A 4 56.93 6.07 -41.49
CA ARG A 4 56.38 4.80 -41.00
C ARG A 4 56.25 4.77 -39.48
N LYS A 5 57.14 5.43 -38.74
CA LYS A 5 57.10 5.52 -37.26
C LYS A 5 55.99 6.46 -36.81
N VAL A 6 55.72 7.56 -37.54
CA VAL A 6 54.63 8.48 -37.25
C VAL A 6 53.26 7.83 -37.53
N ALA A 7 53.13 7.08 -38.63
CA ALA A 7 51.90 6.36 -38.96
C ALA A 7 51.57 5.27 -37.91
N LEU A 8 52.59 4.57 -37.39
CA LEU A 8 52.38 3.55 -36.34
C LEU A 8 52.01 4.17 -34.99
N ALA A 9 52.60 5.34 -34.65
CA ALA A 9 52.24 6.07 -33.42
C ALA A 9 50.82 6.64 -33.45
N VAL A 10 50.36 7.13 -34.61
CA VAL A 10 48.98 7.62 -34.77
C VAL A 10 47.95 6.47 -34.73
N LEU A 11 48.31 5.28 -35.31
CA LEU A 11 47.47 4.11 -35.28
C LEU A 11 47.31 3.56 -33.85
N VAL A 12 48.35 3.56 -33.04
CA VAL A 12 48.30 3.14 -31.62
C VAL A 12 47.53 4.17 -30.77
N LEU A 13 47.63 5.44 -31.05
CA LEU A 13 46.88 6.50 -30.35
C LEU A 13 45.36 6.44 -30.68
N CYS A 14 45.00 6.11 -31.93
CA CYS A 14 43.61 5.91 -32.33
C CYS A 14 43.00 4.62 -31.74
N LEU A 15 43.81 3.53 -31.56
CA LEU A 15 43.33 2.34 -30.87
C LEU A 15 43.14 2.54 -29.34
N ALA A 16 43.91 3.43 -28.71
CA ALA A 16 43.75 3.77 -27.30
C ALA A 16 42.49 4.65 -27.01
N LEU A 17 42.01 5.36 -28.01
CA LEU A 17 40.79 6.19 -27.92
C LEU A 17 39.50 5.39 -28.16
N THR A 18 39.59 4.16 -28.65
CA THR A 18 38.45 3.24 -28.82
C THR A 18 38.23 2.32 -27.64
N CYS A 19 38.98 2.48 -26.52
CA CYS A 19 38.54 1.96 -25.20
C CYS A 19 37.28 2.68 -24.81
N GLY A 20 36.20 2.30 -25.49
CA GLY A 20 34.90 2.86 -25.40
C GLY A 20 34.48 2.95 -23.94
N SER A 21 34.10 4.11 -23.56
CA SER A 21 33.15 4.31 -22.52
C SER A 21 31.96 3.37 -22.80
N CYS A 22 32.04 2.13 -22.37
CA CYS A 22 30.86 1.30 -22.14
C CYS A 22 30.09 2.02 -21.06
N SER A 23 29.31 3.00 -21.47
CA SER A 23 28.27 3.58 -20.59
C SER A 23 27.43 2.37 -20.16
N LYS A 24 27.73 1.81 -18.99
CA LYS A 24 26.88 0.79 -18.38
C LYS A 24 25.50 1.41 -18.38
N LYS A 25 24.58 0.84 -19.17
CA LYS A 25 23.18 1.25 -19.17
C LYS A 25 22.72 1.28 -17.72
N THR A 26 22.29 2.43 -17.23
CA THR A 26 21.83 2.59 -15.86
C THR A 26 20.72 1.56 -15.62
N GLN A 27 20.91 0.68 -14.65
CA GLN A 27 19.93 -0.34 -14.31
C GLN A 27 18.68 0.35 -13.76
N THR A 28 17.51 -0.08 -14.21
CA THR A 28 16.22 0.45 -13.71
C THR A 28 15.50 -0.64 -12.92
N LEU A 29 15.10 -0.32 -11.71
CA LEU A 29 14.25 -1.16 -10.87
C LEU A 29 12.80 -0.69 -11.04
N ASN A 30 11.94 -1.55 -11.54
CA ASN A 30 10.55 -1.25 -11.81
C ASN A 30 9.65 -1.73 -10.68
N LEU A 31 8.85 -0.84 -10.13
CA LEU A 31 7.97 -1.11 -9.01
C LEU A 31 6.49 -1.02 -9.42
N LEU A 32 5.64 -1.89 -8.85
CA LEU A 32 4.20 -1.73 -8.82
C LEU A 32 3.75 -1.73 -7.36
N VAL A 33 3.51 -0.55 -6.83
CA VAL A 33 3.38 -0.31 -5.38
C VAL A 33 2.23 0.64 -5.07
N TRP A 34 1.85 0.72 -3.81
CA TRP A 34 0.91 1.73 -3.34
C TRP A 34 1.50 3.14 -3.41
N GLU A 35 0.62 4.13 -3.49
CA GLU A 35 1.00 5.55 -3.45
C GLU A 35 1.78 5.85 -2.15
N GLY A 36 2.88 6.61 -2.28
CA GLY A 36 3.76 6.92 -1.17
C GLY A 36 4.93 5.94 -0.96
N TYR A 37 4.98 4.76 -1.62
CA TYR A 37 6.05 3.77 -1.41
C TYR A 37 7.25 3.92 -2.33
N ALA A 38 7.27 4.96 -3.13
CA ALA A 38 8.43 5.32 -3.97
C ALA A 38 8.62 6.85 -4.05
N ASP A 39 8.47 7.54 -2.91
CA ASP A 39 8.63 8.98 -2.85
C ASP A 39 10.10 9.39 -3.06
N PRO A 40 10.36 10.41 -3.91
CA PRO A 40 11.73 10.87 -4.19
C PRO A 40 12.52 11.31 -2.95
N SER A 41 11.86 11.71 -1.86
CA SER A 41 12.53 12.17 -0.63
C SER A 41 13.43 11.12 0.01
N TYR A 42 13.18 9.83 -0.23
CA TYR A 42 14.02 8.73 0.25
C TYR A 42 14.54 7.82 -0.86
N VAL A 43 13.82 7.66 -1.98
CA VAL A 43 14.26 6.79 -3.09
C VAL A 43 15.53 7.32 -3.76
N LYS A 44 15.72 8.65 -3.87
CA LYS A 44 16.94 9.23 -4.44
C LYS A 44 18.21 8.77 -3.75
N ALA A 45 18.19 8.60 -2.41
CA ALA A 45 19.35 8.10 -1.68
C ALA A 45 19.71 6.67 -2.10
N PHE A 46 18.71 5.81 -2.35
CA PHE A 46 18.92 4.47 -2.87
C PHE A 46 19.47 4.48 -4.29
N GLU A 47 18.93 5.33 -5.18
CA GLU A 47 19.38 5.48 -6.56
C GLU A 47 20.85 5.90 -6.63
N GLU A 48 21.24 6.90 -5.84
CA GLU A 48 22.62 7.40 -5.76
C GLU A 48 23.58 6.33 -5.23
N GLN A 49 23.21 5.65 -4.15
CA GLN A 49 24.02 4.61 -3.53
C GLN A 49 24.24 3.40 -4.44
N ASN A 50 23.28 3.05 -5.28
CA ASN A 50 23.32 1.86 -6.13
C ASN A 50 23.54 2.18 -7.61
N HIS A 51 23.75 3.44 -7.99
CA HIS A 51 23.93 3.89 -9.38
C HIS A 51 22.85 3.37 -10.32
N CYS A 52 21.58 3.42 -9.88
CA CYS A 52 20.42 2.89 -10.59
C CYS A 52 19.30 3.96 -10.71
N LYS A 53 18.21 3.57 -11.37
CA LYS A 53 16.95 4.31 -11.37
C LYS A 53 15.83 3.45 -10.78
N VAL A 54 14.93 4.07 -10.05
CA VAL A 54 13.68 3.47 -9.57
C VAL A 54 12.54 4.07 -10.36
N SER A 55 11.76 3.22 -11.01
CA SER A 55 10.57 3.60 -11.78
C SER A 55 9.36 2.97 -11.10
N ALA A 56 8.47 3.78 -10.56
CA ALA A 56 7.28 3.30 -9.87
C ALA A 56 6.02 3.52 -10.69
N SER A 57 5.20 2.48 -10.76
CA SER A 57 3.79 2.54 -11.13
C SER A 57 2.98 2.38 -9.85
N TYR A 58 1.96 3.19 -9.69
CA TYR A 58 1.06 3.08 -8.54
C TYR A 58 -0.19 2.29 -8.90
N MET A 59 -0.77 1.64 -7.91
CA MET A 59 -2.02 0.91 -8.02
C MET A 59 -3.07 1.48 -7.06
N GLY A 60 -4.32 1.38 -7.45
CA GLY A 60 -5.46 1.89 -6.68
C GLY A 60 -6.21 0.81 -5.89
N SER A 61 -5.91 -0.50 -6.15
CA SER A 61 -6.56 -1.62 -5.46
C SER A 61 -5.72 -2.90 -5.54
N SER A 62 -5.96 -3.84 -4.62
CA SER A 62 -5.38 -5.20 -4.67
C SER A 62 -5.78 -5.95 -5.95
N ASP A 63 -7.00 -5.74 -6.44
CA ASP A 63 -7.47 -6.38 -7.67
C ASP A 63 -6.76 -5.84 -8.92
N GLU A 64 -6.43 -4.56 -8.96
CA GLU A 64 -5.62 -3.96 -10.02
C GLU A 64 -4.22 -4.60 -10.07
N LEU A 65 -3.57 -4.78 -8.90
CA LEU A 65 -2.29 -5.47 -8.81
C LEU A 65 -2.38 -6.88 -9.42
N VAL A 66 -3.35 -7.66 -8.97
CA VAL A 66 -3.54 -9.04 -9.44
C VAL A 66 -3.83 -9.08 -10.94
N ALA A 67 -4.67 -8.18 -11.45
CA ALA A 67 -5.00 -8.11 -12.86
C ALA A 67 -3.77 -7.78 -13.72
N LYS A 68 -2.95 -6.81 -13.31
CA LYS A 68 -1.69 -6.46 -14.00
C LYS A 68 -0.71 -7.63 -14.03
N LEU A 69 -0.51 -8.31 -12.89
CA LEU A 69 0.42 -9.45 -12.83
C LEU A 69 -0.05 -10.63 -13.70
N ARG A 70 -1.34 -10.96 -13.69
CA ARG A 70 -1.91 -12.04 -14.53
C ARG A 70 -1.97 -11.69 -16.00
N GLY A 71 -2.10 -10.42 -16.33
CA GLY A 71 -2.11 -9.91 -17.70
C GLY A 71 -0.75 -9.95 -18.41
N GLY A 72 0.27 -10.61 -17.83
CA GLY A 72 1.60 -10.77 -18.43
C GLY A 72 2.61 -9.71 -18.00
N SER A 73 2.25 -8.81 -17.09
CA SER A 73 3.16 -7.77 -16.59
C SER A 73 4.08 -8.25 -15.47
N ALA A 74 4.06 -9.54 -15.11
CA ALA A 74 4.89 -10.08 -14.03
C ALA A 74 6.40 -9.94 -14.29
N GLY A 75 6.85 -9.92 -15.56
CA GLY A 75 8.23 -9.64 -15.94
C GLY A 75 8.54 -8.15 -16.14
N THR A 76 7.54 -7.28 -16.12
CA THR A 76 7.73 -5.83 -16.26
C THR A 76 8.13 -5.20 -14.93
N TYR A 77 7.67 -5.74 -13.82
CA TYR A 77 7.95 -5.22 -12.49
C TYR A 77 8.91 -6.14 -11.74
N ASP A 78 9.85 -5.53 -11.03
CA ASP A 78 10.81 -6.24 -10.18
C ASP A 78 10.28 -6.44 -8.77
N ILE A 79 9.61 -5.42 -8.24
CA ILE A 79 9.05 -5.41 -6.88
C ILE A 79 7.58 -5.01 -6.92
N ILE A 80 6.81 -5.66 -6.09
CA ILE A 80 5.39 -5.38 -5.87
C ILE A 80 5.11 -5.20 -4.37
N SER A 81 4.06 -4.46 -4.03
CA SER A 81 3.64 -4.29 -2.63
C SER A 81 2.20 -4.77 -2.39
N PRO A 82 1.94 -6.08 -2.39
CA PRO A 82 0.61 -6.60 -2.11
C PRO A 82 0.23 -6.40 -0.64
N SER A 83 -1.04 -6.11 -0.41
CA SER A 83 -1.64 -6.17 0.92
C SER A 83 -2.01 -7.60 1.30
N SER A 84 -2.28 -7.82 2.57
CA SER A 84 -2.50 -9.13 3.17
C SER A 84 -3.63 -9.95 2.54
N ASP A 85 -4.61 -9.32 1.92
CA ASP A 85 -5.76 -9.97 1.27
C ASP A 85 -5.42 -10.75 -0.01
N VAL A 86 -4.32 -10.39 -0.69
CA VAL A 86 -3.85 -11.03 -1.93
C VAL A 86 -2.44 -11.62 -1.84
N ALA A 87 -1.70 -11.32 -0.78
CA ALA A 87 -0.30 -11.73 -0.62
C ALA A 87 -0.11 -13.25 -0.73
N THR A 88 -0.94 -14.03 -0.02
CA THR A 88 -0.90 -15.51 -0.07
C THR A 88 -1.21 -16.02 -1.48
N MET A 89 -2.19 -15.45 -2.15
CA MET A 89 -2.58 -15.87 -3.51
C MET A 89 -1.44 -15.58 -4.50
N ILE A 90 -0.78 -14.43 -4.41
CA ILE A 90 0.38 -14.07 -5.26
C ILE A 90 1.53 -15.06 -5.03
N ALA A 91 1.85 -15.37 -3.77
CA ALA A 91 2.90 -16.34 -3.44
C ALA A 91 2.60 -17.75 -3.95
N THR A 92 1.35 -18.22 -3.80
CA THR A 92 0.94 -19.58 -4.22
C THR A 92 0.76 -19.73 -5.73
N SER A 93 0.50 -18.64 -6.44
CA SER A 93 0.30 -18.64 -7.91
C SER A 93 1.60 -18.57 -8.71
N GLY A 94 2.78 -18.52 -8.04
CA GLY A 94 4.06 -18.41 -8.73
C GLY A 94 4.32 -17.04 -9.35
N LEU A 95 3.62 -16.00 -8.91
CA LEU A 95 3.81 -14.63 -9.38
C LEU A 95 4.93 -13.90 -8.62
N ALA A 96 5.32 -14.38 -7.44
CA ALA A 96 6.44 -13.90 -6.66
C ALA A 96 7.50 -14.99 -6.48
N SER A 97 8.74 -14.60 -6.24
CA SER A 97 9.84 -15.49 -5.90
C SER A 97 9.93 -15.69 -4.38
N PRO A 98 10.32 -16.89 -3.91
CA PRO A 98 10.72 -17.04 -2.52
C PRO A 98 11.96 -16.18 -2.23
N LEU A 99 12.04 -15.65 -1.01
CA LEU A 99 13.10 -14.77 -0.56
C LEU A 99 14.18 -15.54 0.19
N ASP A 100 15.43 -15.27 -0.16
CA ASP A 100 16.59 -15.62 0.65
C ASP A 100 16.76 -14.59 1.77
N LEU A 101 16.25 -14.92 2.96
CA LEU A 101 16.31 -14.03 4.13
C LEU A 101 17.76 -13.76 4.58
N GLY A 102 18.74 -14.58 4.19
CA GLY A 102 20.15 -14.33 4.44
C GLY A 102 20.69 -13.09 3.74
N LYS A 103 19.98 -12.57 2.72
CA LYS A 103 20.30 -11.32 2.03
C LYS A 103 19.66 -10.09 2.68
N LEU A 104 18.85 -10.25 3.72
CA LEU A 104 18.08 -9.18 4.40
C LEU A 104 18.51 -9.09 5.87
N ASN A 105 19.59 -8.36 6.13
CA ASN A 105 20.18 -8.24 7.47
C ASN A 105 19.22 -7.60 8.49
N THR A 106 18.36 -6.73 8.00
CA THR A 106 17.37 -5.99 8.82
C THR A 106 16.11 -6.81 9.11
N TYR A 107 15.89 -7.95 8.42
CA TYR A 107 14.65 -8.74 8.56
C TYR A 107 14.33 -9.11 10.02
N ASN A 108 15.32 -9.47 10.81
CA ASN A 108 15.15 -9.84 12.23
C ASN A 108 14.85 -8.66 13.15
N GLN A 109 14.88 -7.43 12.65
CA GLN A 109 14.50 -6.22 13.37
C GLN A 109 13.02 -5.86 13.15
N LEU A 110 12.34 -6.51 12.20
CA LEU A 110 10.92 -6.31 11.96
C LEU A 110 10.09 -6.91 13.12
N SER A 111 8.88 -6.38 13.30
CA SER A 111 7.95 -6.87 14.32
C SER A 111 7.76 -8.37 14.23
N PRO A 112 8.05 -9.15 15.29
CA PRO A 112 7.81 -10.60 15.32
C PRO A 112 6.34 -10.95 15.08
N GLN A 113 5.40 -10.10 15.51
CA GLN A 113 3.97 -10.29 15.28
C GLN A 113 3.65 -10.30 13.78
N LEU A 114 4.25 -9.39 13.00
CA LEU A 114 4.02 -9.31 11.56
C LEU A 114 4.79 -10.38 10.77
N THR A 115 6.02 -10.69 11.17
CA THR A 115 6.85 -11.70 10.48
C THR A 115 6.39 -13.14 10.74
N SER A 116 5.66 -13.38 11.83
CA SER A 116 5.10 -14.72 12.16
C SER A 116 3.80 -15.05 11.41
N LEU A 117 3.15 -14.06 10.79
CA LEU A 117 1.92 -14.28 10.04
C LEU A 117 2.16 -15.20 8.83
N SER A 118 1.21 -16.09 8.58
CA SER A 118 1.29 -17.06 7.47
C SER A 118 1.01 -16.44 6.09
N LEU A 119 0.66 -15.17 6.04
CA LEU A 119 0.20 -14.45 4.82
C LEU A 119 1.17 -14.54 3.64
N VAL A 120 2.47 -14.58 3.91
CA VAL A 120 3.53 -14.62 2.91
C VAL A 120 4.41 -15.87 3.05
N ARG A 121 3.96 -16.88 3.83
CA ARG A 121 4.67 -18.14 4.02
C ARG A 121 3.96 -19.27 3.29
N VAL A 122 4.65 -19.89 2.35
CA VAL A 122 4.12 -21.00 1.56
C VAL A 122 5.12 -22.16 1.61
N LYS A 123 4.71 -23.32 2.11
CA LYS A 123 5.54 -24.54 2.22
C LYS A 123 6.89 -24.32 2.92
N GLY A 124 6.91 -23.44 3.93
CA GLY A 124 8.11 -23.12 4.71
C GLY A 124 8.97 -21.99 4.13
N GLU A 125 8.74 -21.55 2.89
CA GLU A 125 9.44 -20.45 2.27
C GLU A 125 8.72 -19.11 2.52
N VAL A 126 9.47 -18.01 2.59
CA VAL A 126 8.96 -16.65 2.75
C VAL A 126 8.99 -15.94 1.40
N TYR A 127 7.89 -15.34 0.99
CA TYR A 127 7.74 -14.68 -0.31
C TYR A 127 7.69 -13.15 -0.21
N GLY A 128 7.51 -12.61 0.97
CA GLY A 128 7.43 -11.16 1.18
C GLY A 128 7.91 -10.74 2.55
N VAL A 129 8.34 -9.51 2.67
CA VAL A 129 8.67 -8.87 3.94
C VAL A 129 7.56 -7.91 4.34
N PRO A 130 7.03 -7.96 5.57
CA PRO A 130 6.10 -6.95 6.04
C PRO A 130 6.79 -5.58 6.02
N PHE A 131 6.08 -4.58 5.53
CA PHE A 131 6.66 -3.27 5.25
C PHE A 131 6.00 -2.16 6.04
N MET A 132 4.75 -1.86 5.76
CA MET A 132 3.92 -0.89 6.47
C MET A 132 2.57 -1.50 6.78
N TRP A 133 1.87 -0.94 7.77
CA TRP A 133 0.51 -1.35 8.11
C TRP A 133 -0.30 -0.16 8.61
N GLY A 134 -1.61 -0.31 8.62
CA GLY A 134 -2.48 0.75 9.11
C GLY A 134 -3.97 0.42 9.00
N PRO A 135 -4.82 1.33 9.47
CA PRO A 135 -6.27 1.25 9.37
C PRO A 135 -6.78 1.75 8.02
N ASP A 136 -8.07 1.49 7.77
CA ASP A 136 -8.92 2.26 6.88
C ASP A 136 -9.78 3.23 7.74
N PRO A 137 -9.27 4.40 8.15
CA PRO A 137 -9.97 5.28 9.06
C PRO A 137 -11.13 6.00 8.38
N MET A 138 -12.05 6.48 9.20
CA MET A 138 -12.98 7.52 8.81
C MET A 138 -12.26 8.87 8.86
N ILE A 139 -12.17 9.55 7.73
CA ILE A 139 -11.57 10.88 7.56
C ILE A 139 -12.70 11.89 7.45
N TYR A 140 -12.60 13.02 8.14
CA TYR A 140 -13.65 14.02 8.16
C TYR A 140 -13.11 15.46 8.24
N ASP A 141 -13.85 16.40 7.69
CA ASP A 141 -13.64 17.84 7.85
C ASP A 141 -14.08 18.27 9.24
N THR A 142 -13.14 18.79 10.05
CA THR A 142 -13.42 19.22 11.45
C THR A 142 -14.30 20.45 11.53
N THR A 143 -14.49 21.18 10.44
CA THR A 143 -15.45 22.30 10.39
C THR A 143 -16.89 21.81 10.20
N ALA A 144 -17.07 20.71 9.47
CA ALA A 144 -18.37 20.05 9.30
C ALA A 144 -18.71 19.16 10.51
N PHE A 145 -17.71 18.55 11.13
CA PHE A 145 -17.83 17.69 12.31
C PHE A 145 -16.92 18.19 13.43
N PRO A 146 -17.37 19.16 14.25
CA PRO A 146 -16.58 19.67 15.38
C PRO A 146 -16.25 18.59 16.43
N GLN A 147 -17.03 17.52 16.47
CA GLN A 147 -16.78 16.31 17.25
C GLN A 147 -16.57 15.15 16.28
N ALA A 148 -15.55 14.30 16.55
CA ALA A 148 -15.29 13.14 15.73
C ALA A 148 -16.52 12.23 15.62
N PRO A 149 -16.96 11.84 14.42
CA PRO A 149 -18.00 10.84 14.25
C PRO A 149 -17.58 9.51 14.88
N ASP A 150 -18.47 8.87 15.63
CA ASP A 150 -18.19 7.66 16.40
C ASP A 150 -18.69 6.37 15.75
N SER A 151 -19.36 6.46 14.59
CA SER A 151 -19.98 5.31 13.92
C SER A 151 -19.96 5.47 12.41
N TRP A 152 -19.67 4.36 11.70
CA TRP A 152 -19.83 4.29 10.24
C TRP A 152 -21.25 4.62 9.78
N ASN A 153 -22.27 4.45 10.63
CA ASN A 153 -23.65 4.78 10.27
C ASN A 153 -23.86 6.25 9.88
N VAL A 154 -22.96 7.16 10.29
CA VAL A 154 -23.01 8.56 9.86
C VAL A 154 -22.96 8.70 8.33
N MET A 155 -22.31 7.79 7.63
CA MET A 155 -22.22 7.81 6.17
C MET A 155 -23.60 7.68 5.50
N TRP A 156 -24.58 7.09 6.18
CA TRP A 156 -25.96 6.93 5.71
C TRP A 156 -26.91 8.08 6.14
N ASP A 157 -26.42 9.13 6.81
CA ASP A 157 -27.26 10.28 7.14
C ASP A 157 -27.69 11.00 5.84
N PRO A 158 -29.03 11.14 5.58
CA PRO A 158 -29.51 11.84 4.38
C PRO A 158 -29.05 13.30 4.26
N LYS A 159 -28.64 13.92 5.37
CA LYS A 159 -28.07 15.28 5.36
C LYS A 159 -26.72 15.34 4.61
N LEU A 160 -26.07 14.22 4.39
CA LEU A 160 -24.80 14.10 3.69
C LEU A 160 -24.97 13.76 2.19
N ASN A 161 -26.17 13.98 1.62
CA ASN A 161 -26.43 13.73 0.20
C ASN A 161 -25.37 14.41 -0.69
N GLY A 162 -24.66 13.62 -1.49
CA GLY A 162 -23.57 14.06 -2.36
C GLY A 162 -22.35 14.63 -1.63
N LYS A 163 -22.13 14.31 -0.34
CA LYS A 163 -21.06 14.87 0.50
C LYS A 163 -20.10 13.85 1.08
N ILE A 164 -20.23 12.57 0.73
CA ILE A 164 -19.32 11.55 1.19
C ILE A 164 -18.50 10.97 0.03
N SER A 165 -17.41 10.30 0.36
CA SER A 165 -16.65 9.47 -0.57
C SER A 165 -16.29 8.13 0.07
N VAL A 166 -16.22 7.10 -0.75
CA VAL A 166 -15.78 5.75 -0.37
C VAL A 166 -14.74 5.25 -1.35
N TRP A 167 -13.93 4.30 -0.94
CA TRP A 167 -12.92 3.73 -1.79
C TRP A 167 -13.53 2.75 -2.81
N ASP A 168 -13.11 2.83 -4.08
CA ASP A 168 -13.50 1.86 -5.14
C ASP A 168 -12.74 0.54 -4.95
N ASP A 169 -12.94 -0.09 -3.81
CA ASP A 169 -12.32 -1.34 -3.41
C ASP A 169 -13.27 -2.18 -2.52
N LEU A 170 -12.93 -3.46 -2.31
CA LEU A 170 -13.68 -4.36 -1.44
C LEU A 170 -13.74 -3.92 0.03
N SER A 171 -12.83 -3.06 0.49
CA SER A 171 -12.89 -2.49 1.84
C SER A 171 -14.20 -1.73 2.11
N THR A 172 -14.79 -1.12 1.07
CA THR A 172 -16.13 -0.51 1.16
C THR A 172 -17.23 -1.56 1.39
N VAL A 173 -17.08 -2.77 0.84
CA VAL A 173 -17.98 -3.91 1.12
C VAL A 173 -17.84 -4.35 2.57
N TYR A 174 -16.60 -4.43 3.08
CA TYR A 174 -16.34 -4.79 4.49
C TYR A 174 -16.91 -3.75 5.46
N MET A 175 -16.76 -2.46 5.18
CA MET A 175 -17.36 -1.38 5.98
C MET A 175 -18.86 -1.55 6.11
N ALA A 176 -19.58 -1.81 5.01
CA ALA A 176 -21.03 -2.02 5.05
C ALA A 176 -21.40 -3.31 5.78
N ALA A 177 -20.60 -4.36 5.68
CA ALA A 177 -20.78 -5.60 6.43
C ALA A 177 -20.61 -5.38 7.94
N GLN A 178 -19.64 -4.56 8.35
CA GLN A 178 -19.46 -4.15 9.77
C GLN A 178 -20.68 -3.38 10.29
N VAL A 179 -21.22 -2.45 9.51
CA VAL A 179 -22.45 -1.72 9.86
C VAL A 179 -23.63 -2.67 10.07
N LEU A 180 -23.69 -3.78 9.33
CA LEU A 180 -24.69 -4.83 9.49
C LEU A 180 -24.38 -5.81 10.64
N GLY A 181 -23.19 -5.70 11.27
CA GLY A 181 -22.79 -6.54 12.39
C GLY A 181 -22.23 -7.91 11.99
N TYR A 182 -21.85 -8.11 10.72
CA TYR A 182 -21.28 -9.38 10.22
C TYR A 182 -19.84 -9.62 10.64
N ASP A 183 -19.22 -8.70 11.36
CA ASP A 183 -17.93 -8.86 12.03
C ASP A 183 -18.00 -9.59 13.37
N LYS A 184 -19.18 -9.97 13.84
CA LYS A 184 -19.38 -10.55 15.17
C LYS A 184 -20.01 -11.95 15.10
N PRO A 185 -19.56 -12.87 15.95
CA PRO A 185 -18.50 -12.71 16.99
C PRO A 185 -17.07 -12.83 16.42
N ASP A 186 -16.91 -13.16 15.13
CA ASP A 186 -15.62 -13.38 14.48
C ASP A 186 -15.39 -12.34 13.37
N PRO A 187 -14.44 -11.40 13.51
CA PRO A 187 -14.10 -10.45 12.46
C PRO A 187 -13.65 -11.09 11.14
N GLY A 188 -13.08 -12.31 11.19
CA GLY A 188 -12.68 -13.07 9.99
C GLY A 188 -13.85 -13.40 9.09
N HIS A 189 -15.08 -13.42 9.60
CA HIS A 189 -16.29 -13.64 8.81
C HIS A 189 -16.51 -12.59 7.72
N LEU A 190 -16.03 -11.35 7.90
CA LEU A 190 -16.08 -10.29 6.88
C LEU A 190 -15.48 -10.71 5.53
N TYR A 191 -14.53 -11.64 5.55
CA TYR A 191 -13.80 -12.10 4.36
C TYR A 191 -14.40 -13.37 3.74
N ASN A 192 -15.50 -13.91 4.33
CA ASN A 192 -16.15 -15.12 3.85
C ASN A 192 -17.68 -15.10 4.05
N LEU A 193 -18.31 -13.98 3.72
CA LEU A 193 -19.76 -13.81 3.81
C LEU A 193 -20.52 -14.78 2.89
N SER A 194 -21.68 -15.23 3.33
CA SER A 194 -22.63 -16.01 2.53
C SER A 194 -23.27 -15.17 1.41
N ASP A 195 -23.99 -15.81 0.48
CA ASP A 195 -24.69 -15.10 -0.61
C ASP A 195 -25.80 -14.18 -0.05
N ASP A 196 -26.52 -14.62 0.98
CA ASP A 196 -27.57 -13.82 1.61
C ASP A 196 -26.99 -12.59 2.30
N GLU A 197 -25.87 -12.74 3.01
CA GLU A 197 -25.17 -11.62 3.67
C GLU A 197 -24.60 -10.64 2.63
N LEU A 198 -23.98 -11.14 1.56
CA LEU A 198 -23.51 -10.30 0.45
C LEU A 198 -24.65 -9.56 -0.23
N ASN A 199 -25.83 -10.18 -0.40
CA ASN A 199 -27.01 -9.51 -0.92
C ASN A 199 -27.55 -8.43 0.06
N ALA A 200 -27.45 -8.65 1.36
CA ALA A 200 -27.80 -7.64 2.36
C ALA A 200 -26.82 -6.45 2.33
N VAL A 201 -25.51 -6.74 2.23
CA VAL A 201 -24.46 -5.72 2.05
C VAL A 201 -24.68 -4.91 0.76
N LYS A 202 -25.00 -5.57 -0.36
CA LYS A 202 -25.35 -4.89 -1.60
C LYS A 202 -26.50 -3.88 -1.40
N LYS A 203 -27.58 -4.31 -0.79
CA LYS A 203 -28.75 -3.44 -0.51
C LYS A 203 -28.31 -2.24 0.35
N LYS A 204 -27.53 -2.49 1.40
CA LYS A 204 -27.02 -1.44 2.30
C LYS A 204 -26.14 -0.43 1.57
N LEU A 205 -25.30 -0.88 0.64
CA LEU A 205 -24.45 0.00 -0.17
C LEU A 205 -25.26 0.78 -1.23
N ILE A 206 -26.33 0.19 -1.79
CA ILE A 206 -27.24 0.91 -2.70
C ILE A 206 -27.95 2.05 -1.93
N GLU A 207 -28.35 1.84 -0.66
CA GLU A 207 -28.89 2.89 0.20
C GLU A 207 -27.89 4.04 0.44
N LEU A 208 -26.60 3.77 0.39
CA LEU A 208 -25.53 4.76 0.56
C LEU A 208 -25.31 5.65 -0.67
N LYS A 209 -25.63 5.15 -1.87
CA LYS A 209 -25.29 5.81 -3.15
C LYS A 209 -25.73 7.29 -3.24
N PRO A 210 -26.91 7.71 -2.79
CA PRO A 210 -27.30 9.12 -2.85
C PRO A 210 -26.33 10.05 -2.09
N ASN A 211 -25.67 9.55 -1.08
CA ASN A 211 -24.71 10.33 -0.29
C ASN A 211 -23.32 10.39 -0.96
N ILE A 212 -23.00 9.43 -1.84
CA ILE A 212 -21.68 9.36 -2.47
C ILE A 212 -21.54 10.44 -3.55
N ARG A 213 -20.61 11.36 -3.34
CA ARG A 213 -20.18 12.34 -4.35
C ARG A 213 -19.33 11.66 -5.44
N LYS A 214 -18.42 10.79 -5.01
CA LYS A 214 -17.52 10.03 -5.87
C LYS A 214 -16.95 8.83 -5.11
N MET A 215 -16.72 7.73 -5.82
CA MET A 215 -15.85 6.65 -5.37
C MET A 215 -14.43 7.00 -5.81
N TRP A 216 -13.49 7.06 -4.88
CA TRP A 216 -12.10 7.42 -5.16
C TRP A 216 -11.26 6.16 -5.42
N SER A 217 -10.23 6.30 -6.25
CA SER A 217 -9.30 5.22 -6.62
C SER A 217 -7.84 5.51 -6.24
N THR A 218 -7.49 6.79 -6.02
CA THR A 218 -6.13 7.20 -5.61
C THR A 218 -6.18 8.15 -4.44
N GLY A 219 -5.12 8.18 -3.62
CA GLY A 219 -5.03 9.08 -2.47
C GLY A 219 -5.15 10.54 -2.85
N GLY A 220 -4.48 10.94 -3.93
CA GLY A 220 -4.56 12.30 -4.44
C GLY A 220 -5.97 12.70 -4.88
N GLU A 221 -6.77 11.76 -5.41
CA GLU A 221 -8.15 12.03 -5.78
C GLU A 221 -9.02 12.36 -4.55
N LEU A 222 -8.94 11.56 -3.49
CA LEU A 222 -9.68 11.85 -2.25
C LEU A 222 -9.21 13.15 -1.59
N THR A 223 -7.90 13.39 -1.57
CA THR A 223 -7.34 14.64 -1.04
C THR A 223 -7.90 15.86 -1.77
N ASN A 224 -7.99 15.81 -3.11
CA ASN A 224 -8.58 16.88 -3.90
C ASN A 224 -10.07 17.09 -3.62
N LEU A 225 -10.86 16.02 -3.43
CA LEU A 225 -12.27 16.12 -3.08
C LEU A 225 -12.49 16.88 -1.76
N PHE A 226 -11.65 16.64 -0.75
CA PHE A 226 -11.68 17.40 0.50
C PHE A 226 -11.26 18.86 0.30
N GLN A 227 -10.12 19.11 -0.37
CA GLN A 227 -9.61 20.47 -0.59
C GLN A 227 -10.56 21.35 -1.38
N ASN A 228 -11.34 20.75 -2.29
CA ASN A 228 -12.38 21.44 -3.06
C ASN A 228 -13.71 21.53 -2.31
N HIS A 229 -13.79 21.07 -1.04
CA HIS A 229 -15.02 21.01 -0.25
C HIS A 229 -16.17 20.25 -0.94
N GLU A 230 -15.84 19.31 -1.82
CA GLU A 230 -16.82 18.44 -2.48
C GLU A 230 -17.33 17.37 -1.53
N VAL A 231 -16.48 16.91 -0.61
CA VAL A 231 -16.83 15.93 0.44
C VAL A 231 -16.45 16.46 1.81
N VAL A 232 -17.14 15.98 2.84
CA VAL A 232 -16.91 16.35 4.25
C VAL A 232 -16.53 15.14 5.11
N ILE A 233 -16.71 13.92 4.59
CA ILE A 233 -16.41 12.68 5.29
C ILE A 233 -16.15 11.56 4.26
N ALA A 234 -15.22 10.68 4.57
CA ALA A 234 -14.86 9.56 3.71
C ALA A 234 -14.27 8.41 4.52
N MET A 235 -14.29 7.20 3.95
CA MET A 235 -13.35 6.14 4.26
C MET A 235 -12.06 6.40 3.48
N GLY A 236 -10.90 6.30 4.11
CA GLY A 236 -9.63 6.57 3.42
C GLY A 236 -8.44 5.90 4.10
N TRP A 237 -7.23 6.38 3.80
CA TRP A 237 -5.98 5.94 4.41
C TRP A 237 -5.32 7.07 5.19
N PRO A 238 -4.48 6.81 6.18
CA PRO A 238 -3.73 7.85 6.88
C PRO A 238 -2.91 8.76 5.96
N LEU A 239 -2.53 8.29 4.76
CA LEU A 239 -1.86 9.09 3.71
C LEU A 239 -2.65 10.37 3.39
N MET A 240 -3.98 10.25 3.20
CA MET A 240 -4.81 11.41 2.87
C MET A 240 -4.88 12.39 4.03
N THR A 241 -5.07 11.89 5.24
CA THR A 241 -5.07 12.75 6.44
C THR A 241 -3.74 13.49 6.58
N ASN A 242 -2.62 12.79 6.35
CA ASN A 242 -1.29 13.39 6.39
C ASN A 242 -1.10 14.47 5.32
N GLN A 243 -1.54 14.21 4.09
CA GLN A 243 -1.49 15.18 2.98
C GLN A 243 -2.37 16.40 3.25
N LEU A 244 -3.58 16.20 3.75
CA LEU A 244 -4.51 17.28 4.10
C LEU A 244 -3.97 18.14 5.24
N ARG A 245 -3.41 17.55 6.29
CA ARG A 245 -2.75 18.28 7.39
C ARG A 245 -1.58 19.13 6.89
N LYS A 246 -0.75 18.58 6.00
CA LYS A 246 0.37 19.33 5.38
C LYS A 246 -0.12 20.49 4.50
N ALA A 247 -1.30 20.37 3.91
CA ALA A 247 -1.95 21.43 3.16
C ALA A 247 -2.73 22.43 4.07
N ASN A 248 -2.64 22.31 5.41
CA ASN A 248 -3.38 23.11 6.39
C ASN A 248 -4.91 22.99 6.25
N PHE A 249 -5.41 21.88 5.70
CA PHE A 249 -6.84 21.60 5.68
C PHE A 249 -7.31 21.12 7.06
N PRO A 250 -8.49 21.57 7.57
CA PRO A 250 -9.02 21.18 8.87
C PRO A 250 -9.57 19.74 8.83
N VAL A 251 -8.70 18.76 9.01
CA VAL A 251 -9.02 17.33 8.90
C VAL A 251 -8.81 16.59 10.21
N GLY A 252 -9.73 15.70 10.53
CA GLY A 252 -9.62 14.68 11.56
C GLY A 252 -9.73 13.28 10.96
N GLU A 253 -9.25 12.28 11.72
CA GLU A 253 -9.50 10.88 11.45
C GLU A 253 -9.88 10.15 12.72
N THR A 254 -10.68 9.11 12.60
CA THR A 254 -11.11 8.30 13.73
C THR A 254 -11.37 6.85 13.30
N ILE A 255 -11.25 5.94 14.26
CA ILE A 255 -11.75 4.57 14.13
C ILE A 255 -13.12 4.53 14.82
N PRO A 256 -14.22 4.27 14.10
CA PRO A 256 -15.56 4.19 14.67
C PRO A 256 -15.70 3.06 15.70
N LYS A 257 -16.79 3.09 16.46
CA LYS A 257 -17.09 2.06 17.49
C LYS A 257 -17.30 0.65 16.93
N GLU A 258 -17.67 0.55 15.66
CA GLU A 258 -17.75 -0.71 14.94
C GLU A 258 -16.36 -1.28 14.60
N ASN A 259 -15.27 -0.58 14.98
CA ASN A 259 -13.92 -0.83 14.51
C ASN A 259 -13.75 -0.53 13.00
N THR A 260 -12.62 -0.89 12.43
CA THR A 260 -12.38 -0.76 10.99
C THR A 260 -11.53 -1.90 10.47
N THR A 261 -11.51 -2.09 9.17
CA THR A 261 -10.51 -2.96 8.54
C THR A 261 -9.13 -2.31 8.61
N GLY A 262 -8.12 -3.15 8.54
CA GLY A 262 -6.73 -2.73 8.48
C GLY A 262 -5.96 -3.61 7.50
N TRP A 263 -4.86 -3.10 7.04
CA TRP A 263 -4.02 -3.78 6.05
C TRP A 263 -2.58 -3.91 6.56
N ILE A 264 -1.90 -4.93 6.04
CA ILE A 264 -0.46 -5.13 6.19
C ILE A 264 0.09 -5.27 4.79
N ASP A 265 0.92 -4.35 4.37
CA ASP A 265 1.58 -4.40 3.08
C ASP A 265 2.91 -5.12 3.16
N HIS A 266 3.20 -5.86 2.12
CA HIS A 266 4.43 -6.62 1.99
C HIS A 266 5.21 -6.16 0.78
N LEU A 267 6.52 -6.20 0.82
CA LEU A 267 7.35 -6.08 -0.38
C LEU A 267 7.72 -7.48 -0.87
N MET A 268 7.44 -7.77 -2.13
CA MET A 268 7.76 -9.03 -2.78
C MET A 268 8.57 -8.79 -4.05
N ILE A 269 9.48 -9.72 -4.36
CA ILE A 269 10.19 -9.76 -5.65
C ILE A 269 9.36 -10.62 -6.60
N THR A 270 9.05 -10.10 -7.79
CA THR A 270 8.29 -10.88 -8.79
C THR A 270 9.09 -12.07 -9.30
N ALA A 271 8.39 -13.13 -9.69
CA ALA A 271 9.05 -14.32 -10.24
C ALA A 271 9.84 -14.02 -11.53
N GLY A 272 9.32 -13.09 -12.34
CA GLY A 272 9.90 -12.68 -13.63
C GLY A 272 10.99 -11.61 -13.55
N SER A 273 11.33 -11.11 -12.35
CA SER A 273 12.37 -10.08 -12.23
C SER A 273 13.73 -10.59 -12.69
N GLU A 274 14.35 -9.84 -13.60
CA GLU A 274 15.74 -10.01 -14.01
C GLU A 274 16.73 -9.22 -13.14
N ASN A 275 16.22 -8.33 -12.26
CA ASN A 275 16.99 -7.42 -11.43
C ASN A 275 17.05 -7.88 -9.95
N LYS A 276 17.01 -9.19 -9.67
CA LYS A 276 16.83 -9.74 -8.30
C LYS A 276 17.82 -9.20 -7.29
N GLU A 277 19.10 -9.07 -7.65
CA GLU A 277 20.13 -8.55 -6.72
C GLU A 277 19.86 -7.08 -6.33
N LEU A 278 19.44 -6.25 -7.29
CA LEU A 278 19.06 -4.87 -7.00
C LEU A 278 17.76 -4.81 -6.21
N ALA A 279 16.81 -5.71 -6.49
CA ALA A 279 15.58 -5.85 -5.75
C ALA A 279 15.83 -6.20 -4.28
N TYR A 280 16.73 -7.14 -3.97
CA TYR A 280 17.12 -7.43 -2.59
C TYR A 280 17.72 -6.22 -1.87
N LYS A 281 18.58 -5.46 -2.55
CA LYS A 281 19.13 -4.22 -1.98
C LYS A 281 18.04 -3.21 -1.69
N PHE A 282 17.01 -3.12 -2.55
CA PHE A 282 15.89 -2.22 -2.32
C PHE A 282 15.02 -2.70 -1.16
N LEU A 283 14.71 -3.99 -1.06
CA LEU A 283 13.99 -4.54 0.10
C LEU A 283 14.73 -4.23 1.40
N GLU A 284 16.05 -4.54 1.45
CA GLU A 284 16.89 -4.24 2.61
C GLU A 284 16.87 -2.75 2.97
N PHE A 285 16.99 -1.86 1.99
CA PHE A 285 16.92 -0.41 2.19
C PHE A 285 15.56 0.02 2.76
N MET A 286 14.46 -0.53 2.22
CA MET A 286 13.10 -0.14 2.60
C MET A 286 12.69 -0.61 4.00
N ILE A 287 13.23 -1.74 4.48
CA ILE A 287 12.91 -2.25 5.83
C ILE A 287 13.79 -1.68 6.94
N GLN A 288 14.81 -0.87 6.61
CA GLN A 288 15.61 -0.17 7.62
C GLN A 288 14.76 0.82 8.41
N ALA A 289 14.99 0.89 9.72
CA ALA A 289 14.24 1.73 10.64
C ALA A 289 14.20 3.22 10.21
N GLN A 290 15.34 3.76 9.76
CA GLN A 290 15.43 5.14 9.29
C GLN A 290 14.65 5.38 7.98
N THR A 291 14.67 4.41 7.05
CA THR A 291 13.89 4.50 5.81
C THR A 291 12.40 4.40 6.11
N GLN A 292 11.99 3.47 6.95
CA GLN A 292 10.57 3.34 7.34
C GLN A 292 10.04 4.60 8.05
N LYS A 293 10.86 5.28 8.88
CA LYS A 293 10.49 6.60 9.41
C LYS A 293 10.20 7.60 8.30
N LYS A 294 11.05 7.67 7.26
CA LYS A 294 10.81 8.57 6.11
C LYS A 294 9.54 8.19 5.34
N VAL A 295 9.25 6.90 5.18
CA VAL A 295 7.99 6.44 4.59
C VAL A 295 6.81 6.87 5.45
N THR A 296 6.89 6.72 6.77
CA THR A 296 5.88 7.21 7.71
C THR A 296 5.67 8.72 7.59
N ASP A 297 6.72 9.51 7.42
CA ASP A 297 6.61 10.96 7.23
C ASP A 297 5.80 11.34 5.96
N VAL A 298 5.94 10.54 4.91
CA VAL A 298 5.18 10.73 3.67
C VAL A 298 3.76 10.25 3.83
N THR A 299 3.57 9.05 4.38
CA THR A 299 2.30 8.31 4.31
C THR A 299 1.44 8.40 5.57
N GLY A 300 2.02 8.66 6.73
CA GLY A 300 1.34 8.50 8.01
C GLY A 300 1.11 7.04 8.42
N TYR A 301 1.68 6.07 7.71
CA TYR A 301 1.51 4.65 7.98
C TYR A 301 2.41 4.17 9.11
N THR A 302 1.99 3.12 9.79
CA THR A 302 2.76 2.51 10.87
C THR A 302 3.86 1.60 10.32
N PRO A 303 5.12 1.76 10.75
CA PRO A 303 6.23 0.95 10.26
C PRO A 303 6.17 -0.48 10.79
N ALA A 304 6.58 -1.45 9.96
CA ALA A 304 6.76 -2.84 10.38
C ALA A 304 8.05 -3.03 11.22
N ASN A 305 9.01 -2.11 11.11
CA ASN A 305 10.21 -2.10 11.94
C ASN A 305 10.00 -1.19 13.17
N PRO A 306 9.79 -1.75 14.38
CA PRO A 306 9.50 -0.97 15.58
C PRO A 306 10.66 -0.05 15.98
N HIS A 307 11.89 -0.33 15.53
CA HIS A 307 13.04 0.57 15.78
C HIS A 307 12.92 1.91 15.05
N ALA A 308 11.97 2.08 14.11
CA ALA A 308 11.69 3.38 13.51
C ALA A 308 11.26 4.43 14.54
N ALA A 309 10.64 3.99 15.66
CA ALA A 309 10.23 4.87 16.77
C ALA A 309 11.38 5.69 17.37
N GLN A 310 12.63 5.21 17.32
CA GLN A 310 13.81 5.96 17.83
C GLN A 310 14.09 7.26 17.04
N PHE A 311 13.54 7.40 15.84
CA PHE A 311 13.67 8.59 14.99
C PHE A 311 12.41 9.47 15.03
N MET A 312 11.43 9.16 15.89
CA MET A 312 10.14 9.82 16.01
C MET A 312 10.08 10.68 17.27
N THR A 313 9.27 11.73 17.24
CA THR A 313 8.89 12.48 18.45
C THR A 313 7.89 11.66 19.27
N ALA A 314 7.73 12.03 20.56
CA ALA A 314 6.74 11.38 21.42
C ALA A 314 5.30 11.51 20.87
N ASP A 315 4.99 12.65 20.25
CA ASP A 315 3.67 12.86 19.62
C ASP A 315 3.47 11.96 18.40
N GLU A 316 4.49 11.76 17.57
CA GLU A 316 4.42 10.84 16.45
C GLU A 316 4.22 9.40 16.91
N VAL A 317 4.97 8.95 17.93
CA VAL A 317 4.83 7.62 18.54
C VAL A 317 3.40 7.41 19.03
N LYS A 318 2.84 8.42 19.73
CA LYS A 318 1.47 8.38 20.25
C LYS A 318 0.42 8.39 19.12
N ASN A 319 0.59 9.25 18.12
CA ASN A 319 -0.37 9.35 17.00
C ASN A 319 -0.40 8.09 16.12
N LEU A 320 0.71 7.36 16.06
CA LEU A 320 0.82 6.08 15.36
C LEU A 320 0.49 4.88 16.26
N HIS A 321 0.11 5.13 17.50
CA HIS A 321 -0.17 4.10 18.52
C HIS A 321 0.97 3.10 18.72
N LEU A 322 2.22 3.54 18.53
CA LEU A 322 3.40 2.70 18.72
C LEU A 322 3.70 2.43 20.19
N ASP A 323 3.17 3.23 21.11
CA ASP A 323 3.21 3.06 22.56
C ASP A 323 2.15 2.06 23.07
N ASP A 324 1.14 1.71 22.27
CA ASP A 324 0.06 0.80 22.64
C ASP A 324 -0.42 -0.06 21.46
N VAL A 325 0.54 -0.62 20.70
CA VAL A 325 0.30 -1.38 19.45
C VAL A 325 -0.71 -2.51 19.64
N ASP A 326 -0.59 -3.28 20.73
CA ASP A 326 -1.45 -4.45 20.95
C ASP A 326 -2.92 -4.10 21.12
N ASN A 327 -3.25 -3.00 21.81
CA ASN A 327 -4.63 -2.56 21.95
C ASN A 327 -5.14 -1.87 20.70
N TYR A 328 -4.28 -1.14 20.00
CA TYR A 328 -4.64 -0.51 18.74
C TYR A 328 -4.99 -1.56 17.69
N GLN A 329 -4.17 -2.60 17.54
CA GLN A 329 -4.41 -3.69 16.58
C GLN A 329 -5.72 -4.45 16.84
N LYS A 330 -6.19 -4.54 18.08
CA LYS A 330 -7.51 -5.15 18.40
C LYS A 330 -8.70 -4.40 17.79
N ARG A 331 -8.51 -3.15 17.41
CA ARG A 331 -9.50 -2.33 16.73
C ARG A 331 -9.43 -2.44 15.20
N LEU A 332 -8.43 -3.18 14.69
CA LEU A 332 -8.20 -3.36 13.26
C LEU A 332 -8.49 -4.81 12.86
N TYR A 333 -9.44 -4.99 11.97
CA TYR A 333 -9.72 -6.29 11.38
C TYR A 333 -8.83 -6.45 10.15
N PHE A 334 -7.60 -6.97 10.37
CA PHE A 334 -6.63 -7.09 9.29
C PHE A 334 -7.16 -7.94 8.14
N TRP A 335 -6.96 -7.45 6.94
CA TRP A 335 -7.35 -8.12 5.72
C TRP A 335 -6.73 -9.51 5.63
N GLN A 336 -7.54 -10.43 5.18
CA GLN A 336 -7.20 -11.84 5.04
C GLN A 336 -7.50 -12.28 3.60
N ASN A 337 -7.02 -13.46 3.24
CA ASN A 337 -7.43 -14.08 1.98
C ASN A 337 -8.96 -14.19 1.90
N VAL A 338 -9.51 -13.78 0.76
CA VAL A 338 -10.96 -13.79 0.48
C VAL A 338 -11.27 -14.98 -0.44
N PRO A 339 -11.68 -16.15 0.09
CA PRO A 339 -11.91 -17.35 -0.74
C PRO A 339 -12.94 -17.12 -1.86
N ARG A 340 -13.92 -16.27 -1.59
CA ARG A 340 -15.03 -15.94 -2.50
C ARG A 340 -14.85 -14.57 -3.18
N ARG A 341 -13.61 -14.11 -3.40
CA ARG A 341 -13.30 -12.78 -3.93
C ARG A 341 -14.07 -12.43 -5.20
N ALA A 342 -14.22 -13.40 -6.12
CA ALA A 342 -15.00 -13.20 -7.35
C ALA A 342 -16.46 -12.79 -7.06
N LYS A 343 -17.09 -13.39 -6.03
CA LYS A 343 -18.45 -13.03 -5.62
C LYS A 343 -18.55 -11.65 -4.97
N TYR A 344 -17.56 -11.29 -4.15
CA TYR A 344 -17.48 -9.93 -3.59
C TYR A 344 -17.33 -8.90 -4.71
N ASN A 345 -16.48 -9.15 -5.69
CA ASN A 345 -16.30 -8.26 -6.85
C ASN A 345 -17.58 -8.16 -7.71
N GLU A 346 -18.30 -9.27 -7.90
CA GLU A 346 -19.62 -9.25 -8.57
C GLU A 346 -20.58 -8.31 -7.85
N ILE A 347 -20.75 -8.47 -6.54
CA ILE A 347 -21.61 -7.63 -5.70
C ILE A 347 -21.18 -6.15 -5.75
N TRP A 348 -19.88 -5.87 -5.64
CA TRP A 348 -19.37 -4.50 -5.73
C TRP A 348 -19.64 -3.87 -7.10
N ASN A 349 -19.46 -4.62 -8.18
CA ASN A 349 -19.79 -4.16 -9.54
C ASN A 349 -21.29 -3.92 -9.73
N GLU A 350 -22.15 -4.75 -9.15
CA GLU A 350 -23.59 -4.52 -9.16
C GLU A 350 -23.99 -3.26 -8.39
N VAL A 351 -23.36 -2.99 -7.25
CA VAL A 351 -23.54 -1.71 -6.50
C VAL A 351 -23.13 -0.52 -7.37
N LYS A 352 -21.97 -0.58 -8.01
CA LYS A 352 -21.50 0.51 -8.88
C LYS A 352 -22.44 0.75 -10.06
N ALA A 353 -22.96 -0.30 -10.66
CA ALA A 353 -23.87 -0.26 -11.81
C ALA A 353 -25.32 0.10 -11.46
N SER A 354 -25.73 0.00 -10.19
CA SER A 354 -27.11 0.35 -9.77
C SER A 354 -27.38 1.85 -9.95
N GLN A 355 -28.62 2.18 -10.33
CA GLN A 355 -29.07 3.59 -10.47
C GLN A 355 -29.32 4.25 -9.12
#